data_ee790559fed5d1b48d9edd990197cc55
#
_entry.id   ee790559fed5d1b48d9edd990197cc55
#
_cell.length_a   1.000
_cell.length_b   1.000
_cell.length_c   1.000
_cell.angle_alpha   90.00
_cell.angle_beta   90.00
_cell.angle_gamma   90.00
#
_symmetry.space_group_name_H-M   'P 1'
#
loop_
_entity.id
_entity.type
_entity.pdbx_description
1 polymer ?
#
loop_
_entity_poly.entity_id
_entity_poly.type
_entity_poly.pdbx_seq_one_letter_code
_entity_poly.pdbx_strand_id
1 'polypeptide(L)'
;ETAKTVVKDDPNPEKTVKATEERNKANKEKQTKILQFRPDDELPDLNLLDKASDEKIENSKESIEAMSRLLELKLKEFGIIATVEEVLPGPIVTRFEINPAPGVKVNQISNLSKDLARSLSVSSVRIVEIIEGKSVIGIEIPNEKRELVILGEILRSKMFEDMKSPLSIALGKDIAGNPMCADLAEMPHLLIAGTTGSGKSVGINAMV
;
A
#
# COMPACT_ATOMS: atom_id res chain seq x y z
N GLU A 1 -48.16 13.34 35.07
CA GLU A 1 -48.26 13.07 33.60
C GLU A 1 -47.20 12.05 33.22
N THR A 2 -47.66 10.82 33.01
CA THR A 2 -46.84 9.61 32.76
C THR A 2 -46.52 9.49 31.27
N ALA A 3 -45.24 9.59 30.88
CA ALA A 3 -44.78 9.29 29.54
C ALA A 3 -44.77 7.77 29.28
N LYS A 4 -45.55 7.32 28.29
CA LYS A 4 -45.59 5.93 27.82
C LYS A 4 -44.34 5.63 27.02
N THR A 5 -43.50 4.72 27.51
CA THR A 5 -42.40 4.11 26.79
C THR A 5 -42.96 3.10 25.78
N VAL A 6 -42.77 3.35 24.49
CA VAL A 6 -43.10 2.40 23.43
C VAL A 6 -41.96 1.41 23.34
N VAL A 7 -42.24 0.16 23.72
CA VAL A 7 -41.36 -1.00 23.51
C VAL A 7 -41.44 -1.35 22.02
N LYS A 8 -40.31 -1.27 21.33
CA LYS A 8 -40.15 -1.78 19.94
C LYS A 8 -39.99 -3.30 20.05
N ASP A 9 -40.81 -4.01 19.30
CA ASP A 9 -40.76 -5.46 19.16
C ASP A 9 -39.40 -5.93 18.71
N ASP A 10 -38.79 -6.87 19.44
CA ASP A 10 -37.60 -7.61 19.07
C ASP A 10 -37.89 -8.51 17.86
N PRO A 11 -37.04 -8.55 16.84
CA PRO A 11 -37.20 -9.43 15.71
C PRO A 11 -37.01 -10.90 16.18
N ASN A 12 -38.00 -11.73 15.90
CA ASN A 12 -38.06 -13.15 16.20
C ASN A 12 -36.72 -13.84 15.77
N PRO A 13 -35.94 -14.43 16.73
CA PRO A 13 -34.60 -14.98 16.45
C PRO A 13 -34.60 -16.13 15.43
N GLU A 14 -35.71 -16.87 15.29
CA GLU A 14 -35.80 -17.96 14.32
C GLU A 14 -35.83 -17.50 12.86
N LYS A 15 -36.37 -16.30 12.57
CA LYS A 15 -36.36 -15.73 11.20
C LYS A 15 -34.98 -15.23 10.80
N THR A 16 -34.22 -14.72 11.77
CA THR A 16 -32.87 -14.20 11.53
C THR A 16 -31.88 -15.33 11.26
N VAL A 17 -32.02 -16.46 11.98
CA VAL A 17 -31.15 -17.64 11.79
C VAL A 17 -31.40 -18.28 10.42
N LYS A 18 -32.65 -18.46 9.99
CA LYS A 18 -32.99 -19.02 8.67
C LYS A 18 -32.49 -18.15 7.52
N ALA A 19 -32.63 -16.83 7.61
CA ALA A 19 -32.15 -15.91 6.60
C ALA A 19 -30.60 -15.89 6.49
N THR A 20 -29.91 -16.14 7.61
CA THR A 20 -28.43 -16.23 7.62
C THR A 20 -27.95 -17.57 7.06
N GLU A 21 -28.66 -18.66 7.34
CA GLU A 21 -28.35 -19.98 6.77
C GLU A 21 -28.59 -20.05 5.26
N GLU A 22 -29.68 -19.44 4.76
CA GLU A 22 -29.96 -19.34 3.34
C GLU A 22 -28.94 -18.48 2.60
N ARG A 23 -28.51 -17.34 3.17
CA ARG A 23 -27.42 -16.53 2.64
C ARG A 23 -26.09 -17.28 2.60
N ASN A 24 -25.76 -18.04 3.65
CA ASN A 24 -24.55 -18.84 3.70
C ASN A 24 -24.57 -20.02 2.73
N LYS A 25 -25.74 -20.65 2.51
CA LYS A 25 -25.93 -21.66 1.46
C LYS A 25 -25.77 -21.07 0.06
N ALA A 26 -26.42 -19.94 -0.22
CA ALA A 26 -26.32 -19.27 -1.51
C ALA A 26 -24.89 -18.78 -1.81
N ASN A 27 -24.14 -18.32 -0.79
CA ASN A 27 -22.73 -17.97 -0.94
C ASN A 27 -21.83 -19.20 -1.12
N LYS A 28 -22.11 -20.32 -0.43
CA LYS A 28 -21.40 -21.58 -0.66
C LYS A 28 -21.66 -22.15 -2.05
N GLU A 29 -22.89 -22.12 -2.53
CA GLU A 29 -23.23 -22.59 -3.88
C GLU A 29 -22.62 -21.68 -4.98
N LYS A 30 -22.53 -20.37 -4.77
CA LYS A 30 -21.80 -19.47 -5.64
C LYS A 30 -20.29 -19.74 -5.65
N GLN A 31 -19.70 -19.97 -4.48
CA GLN A 31 -18.27 -20.32 -4.38
C GLN A 31 -17.97 -21.71 -4.99
N THR A 32 -18.86 -22.69 -4.85
CA THR A 32 -18.65 -24.03 -5.41
C THR A 32 -18.77 -24.03 -6.95
N LYS A 33 -19.57 -23.13 -7.54
CA LYS A 33 -19.64 -22.95 -9.01
C LYS A 33 -18.39 -22.28 -9.60
N ILE A 34 -17.68 -21.47 -8.82
CA ILE A 34 -16.46 -20.80 -9.27
C ILE A 34 -15.25 -21.76 -9.27
N LEU A 35 -15.31 -22.88 -8.52
CA LEU A 35 -14.17 -23.79 -8.31
C LEU A 35 -14.16 -25.04 -9.18
N GLN A 36 -15.05 -25.17 -10.18
CA GLN A 36 -14.92 -26.21 -11.19
C GLN A 36 -14.07 -25.73 -12.37
N PHE A 37 -12.78 -25.47 -12.11
CA PHE A 37 -11.80 -25.20 -13.15
C PHE A 37 -11.66 -26.46 -14.02
N ARG A 38 -12.05 -26.38 -15.28
CA ARG A 38 -11.77 -27.42 -16.27
C ARG A 38 -10.47 -27.05 -16.96
N PRO A 39 -9.64 -28.04 -17.36
CA PRO A 39 -8.35 -27.77 -18.03
C PRO A 39 -8.47 -26.93 -19.31
N ASP A 40 -9.67 -26.81 -19.89
CA ASP A 40 -9.96 -26.07 -21.10
C ASP A 40 -10.66 -24.72 -20.83
N ASP A 41 -10.81 -24.32 -19.57
CA ASP A 41 -11.45 -23.03 -19.25
C ASP A 41 -10.46 -21.89 -19.52
N GLU A 42 -10.93 -20.88 -20.25
CA GLU A 42 -10.19 -19.62 -20.42
C GLU A 42 -9.95 -18.94 -19.07
N LEU A 43 -8.81 -18.22 -18.94
CA LEU A 43 -8.52 -17.45 -17.75
C LEU A 43 -9.67 -16.50 -17.43
N PRO A 44 -9.95 -16.26 -16.13
CA PRO A 44 -10.99 -15.31 -15.73
C PRO A 44 -10.77 -13.93 -16.36
N ASP A 45 -11.85 -13.31 -16.82
CA ASP A 45 -11.77 -11.96 -17.40
C ASP A 45 -11.30 -10.95 -16.34
N LEU A 46 -10.32 -10.13 -16.70
CA LEU A 46 -9.82 -9.04 -15.85
C LEU A 46 -10.90 -8.00 -15.50
N ASN A 47 -12.02 -7.96 -16.22
CA ASN A 47 -13.17 -7.11 -15.91
C ASN A 47 -13.90 -7.52 -14.61
N LEU A 48 -13.60 -8.69 -14.05
CA LEU A 48 -14.07 -9.10 -12.73
C LEU A 48 -13.37 -8.35 -11.58
N LEU A 49 -12.21 -7.73 -11.87
CA LEU A 49 -11.47 -6.93 -10.92
C LEU A 49 -11.87 -5.46 -10.97
N ASP A 50 -11.83 -4.81 -9.83
CA ASP A 50 -12.08 -3.37 -9.72
C ASP A 50 -11.16 -2.58 -10.65
N LYS A 51 -11.67 -1.47 -11.16
CA LYS A 51 -10.88 -0.52 -11.95
C LYS A 51 -10.26 0.51 -11.02
N ALA A 52 -9.04 0.95 -11.35
CA ALA A 52 -8.42 2.07 -10.66
C ALA A 52 -9.30 3.32 -10.83
N SER A 53 -9.39 4.12 -9.78
CA SER A 53 -10.04 5.42 -9.88
C SER A 53 -9.14 6.35 -10.70
N ASP A 54 -9.74 7.17 -11.56
CA ASP A 54 -9.01 8.17 -12.35
C ASP A 54 -8.55 9.37 -11.49
N GLU A 55 -8.97 9.41 -10.22
CA GLU A 55 -8.55 10.43 -9.27
C GLU A 55 -7.10 10.20 -8.82
N LYS A 56 -6.16 10.73 -9.59
CA LYS A 56 -4.78 10.85 -9.13
C LYS A 56 -4.73 11.90 -8.03
N ILE A 57 -4.25 11.51 -6.86
CA ILE A 57 -3.96 12.44 -5.78
C ILE A 57 -2.71 13.20 -6.18
N GLU A 58 -2.89 14.35 -6.85
CA GLU A 58 -1.78 15.25 -7.15
C GLU A 58 -1.36 15.94 -5.85
N ASN A 59 -0.21 15.58 -5.33
CA ASN A 59 0.47 16.43 -4.36
C ASN A 59 0.86 17.72 -5.09
N SER A 60 0.25 18.85 -4.72
CA SER A 60 0.59 20.11 -5.37
C SER A 60 2.07 20.43 -5.16
N LYS A 61 2.71 21.03 -6.15
CA LYS A 61 4.12 21.45 -6.05
C LYS A 61 4.38 22.29 -4.80
N GLU A 62 3.44 23.15 -4.46
CA GLU A 62 3.50 24.00 -3.28
C GLU A 62 3.50 23.20 -1.97
N SER A 63 2.70 22.13 -1.89
CA SER A 63 2.68 21.22 -0.73
C SER A 63 4.01 20.48 -0.58
N ILE A 64 4.59 20.00 -1.69
CA ILE A 64 5.88 19.32 -1.72
C ILE A 64 7.00 20.27 -1.26
N GLU A 65 7.03 21.50 -1.78
CA GLU A 65 8.02 22.50 -1.37
C GLU A 65 7.88 22.90 0.11
N ALA A 66 6.65 23.07 0.60
CA ALA A 66 6.39 23.37 2.00
C ALA A 66 6.90 22.24 2.92
N MET A 67 6.65 20.97 2.55
CA MET A 67 7.13 19.82 3.30
C MET A 67 8.66 19.70 3.24
N SER A 68 9.30 20.00 2.11
CA SER A 68 10.76 20.01 1.97
C SER A 68 11.40 21.01 2.94
N ARG A 69 10.88 22.23 2.97
CA ARG A 69 11.37 23.28 3.89
C ARG A 69 11.14 22.91 5.36
N LEU A 70 9.99 22.31 5.66
CA LEU A 70 9.69 21.84 7.01
C LEU A 70 10.65 20.74 7.44
N LEU A 71 10.95 19.79 6.54
CA LEU A 71 11.89 18.70 6.80
C LEU A 71 13.31 19.24 7.09
N GLU A 72 13.80 20.16 6.27
CA GLU A 72 15.11 20.81 6.46
C GLU A 72 15.18 21.56 7.82
N LEU A 73 14.09 22.29 8.14
CA LEU A 73 13.99 22.99 9.44
C LEU A 73 14.04 22.00 10.62
N LYS A 74 13.29 20.90 10.55
CA LYS A 74 13.27 19.88 11.59
C LYS A 74 14.61 19.18 11.74
N LEU A 75 15.27 18.83 10.65
CA LEU A 75 16.62 18.28 10.69
C LEU A 75 17.61 19.26 11.36
N LYS A 76 17.51 20.55 11.04
CA LYS A 76 18.32 21.60 11.68
C LYS A 76 18.05 21.74 13.17
N GLU A 77 16.79 21.63 13.62
CA GLU A 77 16.43 21.62 15.06
C GLU A 77 17.10 20.45 15.82
N PHE A 78 17.31 19.31 15.16
CA PHE A 78 18.04 18.17 15.69
C PHE A 78 19.57 18.25 15.49
N GLY A 79 20.08 19.40 15.03
CA GLY A 79 21.51 19.63 14.82
C GLY A 79 22.07 19.01 13.55
N ILE A 80 21.22 18.63 12.60
CA ILE A 80 21.61 18.07 11.31
C ILE A 80 21.39 19.12 10.22
N ILE A 81 22.46 19.51 9.54
CA ILE A 81 22.39 20.40 8.38
C ILE A 81 22.33 19.51 7.15
N ALA A 82 21.22 19.60 6.42
CA ALA A 82 21.01 18.90 5.16
C ALA A 82 20.11 19.72 4.25
N THR A 83 20.23 19.52 2.94
CA THR A 83 19.38 20.15 1.92
C THR A 83 18.63 19.08 1.14
N VAL A 84 17.38 19.35 0.79
CA VAL A 84 16.59 18.47 -0.08
C VAL A 84 17.01 18.72 -1.52
N GLU A 85 17.55 17.70 -2.20
CA GLU A 85 17.97 17.80 -3.60
C GLU A 85 16.87 17.38 -4.56
N GLU A 86 16.15 16.29 -4.23
CA GLU A 86 15.11 15.75 -5.07
C GLU A 86 13.93 15.26 -4.22
N VAL A 87 12.73 15.35 -4.76
CA VAL A 87 11.53 14.79 -4.15
C VAL A 87 10.84 13.89 -5.14
N LEU A 88 10.59 12.65 -4.72
CA LEU A 88 9.91 11.62 -5.49
C LEU A 88 8.54 11.33 -4.84
N PRO A 89 7.48 11.99 -5.31
CA PRO A 89 6.13 11.71 -4.82
C PRO A 89 5.66 10.35 -5.35
N GLY A 90 5.26 9.48 -4.43
CA GLY A 90 4.69 8.17 -4.75
C GLY A 90 3.23 8.05 -4.29
N PRO A 91 2.57 6.92 -4.57
CA PRO A 91 1.16 6.71 -4.25
C PRO A 91 0.89 6.59 -2.74
N ILE A 92 1.84 6.08 -1.99
CA ILE A 92 1.71 5.78 -0.55
C ILE A 92 2.63 6.66 0.29
N VAL A 93 3.86 6.85 -0.17
CA VAL A 93 4.90 7.62 0.51
C VAL A 93 5.53 8.61 -0.47
N THR A 94 6.01 9.73 0.06
CA THR A 94 6.87 10.65 -0.69
C THR A 94 8.30 10.49 -0.18
N ARG A 95 9.26 10.26 -1.08
CA ARG A 95 10.68 10.20 -0.76
C ARG A 95 11.32 11.54 -0.98
N PHE A 96 11.97 12.05 0.06
CA PHE A 96 12.81 13.24 0.02
C PHE A 96 14.26 12.78 0.01
N GLU A 97 14.98 13.09 -1.04
CA GLU A 97 16.41 12.81 -1.16
C GLU A 97 17.19 14.00 -0.62
N ILE A 98 17.87 13.79 0.50
CA ILE A 98 18.61 14.85 1.19
C ILE A 98 20.11 14.66 1.02
N ASN A 99 20.83 15.78 0.87
CA ASN A 99 22.28 15.83 0.90
C ASN A 99 22.74 16.39 2.25
N PRO A 100 23.28 15.55 3.16
CA PRO A 100 23.79 16.03 4.42
C PRO A 100 25.08 16.81 4.27
N ALA A 101 25.27 17.83 5.11
CA ALA A 101 26.50 18.62 5.12
C ALA A 101 27.72 17.74 5.47
N PRO A 102 28.94 18.12 5.03
CA PRO A 102 30.16 17.40 5.35
C PRO A 102 30.33 17.20 6.86
N GLY A 103 30.63 15.96 7.26
CA GLY A 103 30.81 15.57 8.66
C GLY A 103 29.56 15.00 9.35
N VAL A 104 28.38 15.09 8.76
CA VAL A 104 27.16 14.43 9.24
C VAL A 104 27.24 12.93 8.93
N LYS A 105 27.08 12.10 9.95
CA LYS A 105 27.09 10.64 9.79
C LYS A 105 25.67 10.14 9.50
N VAL A 106 25.52 9.18 8.59
CA VAL A 106 24.24 8.55 8.22
C VAL A 106 23.50 8.03 9.43
N ASN A 107 24.19 7.36 10.35
CA ASN A 107 23.59 6.82 11.57
C ASN A 107 22.96 7.89 12.48
N GLN A 108 23.44 9.15 12.42
CA GLN A 108 22.82 10.24 13.18
C GLN A 108 21.41 10.53 12.65
N ILE A 109 21.23 10.48 11.33
CA ILE A 109 19.93 10.69 10.68
C ILE A 109 19.02 9.49 10.93
N SER A 110 19.55 8.26 10.79
CA SER A 110 18.77 7.03 10.96
C SER A 110 18.20 6.91 12.37
N ASN A 111 18.95 7.31 13.38
CA ASN A 111 18.51 7.28 14.78
C ASN A 111 17.38 8.29 15.07
N LEU A 112 17.24 9.33 14.25
CA LEU A 112 16.19 10.35 14.40
C LEU A 112 14.86 9.96 13.80
N SER A 113 14.72 8.80 13.16
CA SER A 113 13.50 8.40 12.44
C SER A 113 12.22 8.54 13.28
N LYS A 114 12.26 8.16 14.57
CA LYS A 114 11.12 8.27 15.50
C LYS A 114 10.85 9.72 15.93
N ASP A 115 11.89 10.48 16.15
CA ASP A 115 11.77 11.89 16.55
C ASP A 115 11.29 12.76 15.40
N LEU A 116 11.75 12.48 14.19
CA LEU A 116 11.24 13.09 12.96
C LEU A 116 9.76 12.75 12.75
N ALA A 117 9.37 11.49 12.90
CA ALA A 117 7.96 11.10 12.77
C ALA A 117 7.07 11.87 13.74
N ARG A 118 7.50 12.01 15.00
CA ARG A 118 6.78 12.79 16.01
C ARG A 118 6.74 14.28 15.65
N SER A 119 7.87 14.88 15.25
CA SER A 119 7.96 16.31 14.95
C SER A 119 7.20 16.73 13.70
N LEU A 120 7.05 15.81 12.73
CA LEU A 120 6.27 15.98 11.51
C LEU A 120 4.80 15.52 11.67
N SER A 121 4.42 15.00 12.86
CA SER A 121 3.07 14.49 13.14
C SER A 121 2.63 13.37 12.19
N VAL A 122 3.56 12.53 11.75
CA VAL A 122 3.28 11.38 10.87
C VAL A 122 3.43 10.06 11.62
N SER A 123 2.80 9.00 11.12
CA SER A 123 2.79 7.68 11.78
C SER A 123 4.17 7.03 11.87
N SER A 124 5.02 7.25 10.89
CA SER A 124 6.39 6.72 10.83
C SER A 124 7.20 7.46 9.77
N VAL A 125 8.52 7.48 9.93
CA VAL A 125 9.47 7.96 8.92
C VAL A 125 10.47 6.84 8.71
N ARG A 126 10.73 6.51 7.44
CA ARG A 126 11.74 5.52 7.08
C ARG A 126 12.95 6.22 6.47
N ILE A 127 14.13 5.88 6.98
CA ILE A 127 15.39 6.38 6.43
C ILE A 127 15.99 5.30 5.51
N VAL A 128 16.28 5.68 4.27
CA VAL A 128 16.99 4.85 3.29
C VAL A 128 18.42 5.37 3.22
N GLU A 129 19.32 4.66 3.88
CA GLU A 129 20.70 5.10 4.08
C GLU A 129 21.52 5.11 2.80
N ILE A 130 21.21 4.21 1.88
CA ILE A 130 21.93 4.04 0.62
C ILE A 130 20.92 4.01 -0.53
N ILE A 131 21.09 4.90 -1.48
CA ILE A 131 20.38 4.91 -2.76
C ILE A 131 21.41 4.60 -3.84
N GLU A 132 21.18 3.54 -4.58
CA GLU A 132 22.09 3.08 -5.62
C GLU A 132 22.34 4.18 -6.67
N GLY A 133 23.60 4.45 -6.95
CA GLY A 133 24.01 5.47 -7.91
C GLY A 133 23.95 6.92 -7.43
N LYS A 134 23.57 7.18 -6.16
CA LYS A 134 23.46 8.53 -5.59
C LYS A 134 24.19 8.63 -4.25
N SER A 135 24.72 9.82 -3.93
CA SER A 135 25.37 10.14 -2.64
C SER A 135 24.42 10.79 -1.63
N VAL A 136 23.12 10.62 -1.80
CA VAL A 136 22.07 11.20 -0.96
C VAL A 136 21.43 10.16 -0.06
N ILE A 137 20.71 10.61 0.97
CA ILE A 137 19.95 9.78 1.89
C ILE A 137 18.46 9.99 1.59
N GLY A 138 17.70 8.91 1.49
CA GLY A 138 16.26 8.98 1.31
C GLY A 138 15.53 9.08 2.64
N ILE A 139 14.60 10.02 2.74
CA ILE A 139 13.63 10.11 3.84
C ILE A 139 12.24 9.88 3.27
N GLU A 140 11.63 8.75 3.62
CA GLU A 140 10.28 8.38 3.17
C GLU A 140 9.26 8.79 4.23
N ILE A 141 8.33 9.64 3.82
CA ILE A 141 7.25 10.17 4.65
C ILE A 141 5.92 9.68 4.07
N PRO A 142 5.03 9.06 4.87
CA PRO A 142 3.73 8.62 4.38
C PRO A 142 2.86 9.81 3.98
N ASN A 143 2.18 9.69 2.85
CA ASN A 143 1.26 10.70 2.36
C ASN A 143 0.04 10.81 3.30
N GLU A 144 -0.50 12.02 3.47
CA GLU A 144 -1.77 12.23 4.20
C GLU A 144 -2.93 11.51 3.50
N LYS A 145 -3.00 11.67 2.17
CA LYS A 145 -3.94 10.93 1.33
C LYS A 145 -3.15 9.88 0.56
N ARG A 146 -3.46 8.62 0.81
CA ARG A 146 -2.82 7.48 0.15
C ARG A 146 -3.66 7.04 -1.04
N GLU A 147 -3.00 6.78 -2.16
CA GLU A 147 -3.63 6.19 -3.33
C GLU A 147 -3.85 4.69 -3.08
N LEU A 148 -5.02 4.18 -3.46
CA LEU A 148 -5.30 2.76 -3.39
C LEU A 148 -4.66 2.06 -4.59
N VAL A 149 -3.71 1.18 -4.33
CA VAL A 149 -3.09 0.33 -5.36
C VAL A 149 -3.99 -0.88 -5.61
N ILE A 150 -4.54 -0.97 -6.81
CA ILE A 150 -5.52 -1.99 -7.20
C ILE A 150 -4.83 -3.07 -8.04
N LEU A 151 -5.07 -4.35 -7.69
CA LEU A 151 -4.50 -5.50 -8.39
C LEU A 151 -4.82 -5.46 -9.90
N GLY A 152 -6.05 -5.15 -10.27
CA GLY A 152 -6.47 -5.06 -11.67
C GLY A 152 -5.69 -4.05 -12.51
N GLU A 153 -5.14 -2.99 -11.89
CA GLU A 153 -4.29 -2.03 -12.57
C GLU A 153 -2.92 -2.64 -12.90
N ILE A 154 -2.34 -3.39 -11.97
CA ILE A 154 -1.04 -4.05 -12.17
C ILE A 154 -1.15 -5.14 -13.24
N LEU A 155 -2.20 -5.97 -13.19
CA LEU A 155 -2.41 -7.04 -14.17
C LEU A 155 -2.69 -6.52 -15.59
N ARG A 156 -3.23 -5.30 -15.73
CA ARG A 156 -3.45 -4.63 -17.04
C ARG A 156 -2.24 -3.81 -17.48
N SER A 157 -1.19 -3.75 -16.67
CA SER A 157 0.00 -2.98 -17.02
C SER A 157 0.79 -3.66 -18.14
N LYS A 158 1.44 -2.84 -18.96
CA LYS A 158 2.31 -3.35 -20.02
C LYS A 158 3.44 -4.22 -19.45
N MET A 159 3.92 -3.90 -18.24
CA MET A 159 4.96 -4.69 -17.57
C MET A 159 4.51 -6.13 -17.32
N PHE A 160 3.26 -6.34 -16.88
CA PHE A 160 2.71 -7.67 -16.66
C PHE A 160 2.40 -8.37 -17.99
N GLU A 161 1.85 -7.65 -18.96
CA GLU A 161 1.52 -8.19 -20.30
C GLU A 161 2.77 -8.69 -21.06
N ASP A 162 3.90 -8.02 -20.91
CA ASP A 162 5.16 -8.39 -21.54
C ASP A 162 5.83 -9.64 -20.89
N MET A 163 5.37 -10.08 -19.70
CA MET A 163 5.88 -11.28 -19.04
C MET A 163 5.37 -12.55 -19.70
N LYS A 164 6.30 -13.47 -20.02
CA LYS A 164 6.00 -14.72 -20.73
C LYS A 164 5.81 -15.92 -19.81
N SER A 165 6.20 -15.80 -18.55
CA SER A 165 6.14 -16.90 -17.60
C SER A 165 4.70 -17.10 -17.11
N PRO A 166 4.20 -18.34 -17.05
CA PRO A 166 2.91 -18.65 -16.44
C PRO A 166 2.92 -18.45 -14.91
N LEU A 167 4.09 -18.23 -14.31
CA LEU A 167 4.27 -17.98 -12.89
C LEU A 167 4.58 -16.49 -12.59
N SER A 168 4.18 -15.59 -13.50
CA SER A 168 4.28 -14.15 -13.29
C SER A 168 3.33 -13.71 -12.18
N ILE A 169 3.84 -12.94 -11.22
CA ILE A 169 3.06 -12.42 -10.09
C ILE A 169 3.09 -10.89 -10.08
N ALA A 170 1.94 -10.29 -9.76
CA ALA A 170 1.80 -8.86 -9.54
C ALA A 170 2.14 -8.52 -8.08
N LEU A 171 3.17 -7.71 -7.84
CA LEU A 171 3.63 -7.33 -6.50
C LEU A 171 3.01 -6.01 -6.02
N GLY A 172 2.66 -5.11 -6.92
CA GLY A 172 2.11 -3.80 -6.59
C GLY A 172 2.76 -2.67 -7.37
N LYS A 173 3.01 -1.54 -6.71
CA LYS A 173 3.73 -0.38 -7.27
C LYS A 173 5.01 -0.10 -6.48
N ASP A 174 6.04 0.39 -7.16
CA ASP A 174 7.22 0.94 -6.52
C ASP A 174 6.92 2.30 -5.87
N ILE A 175 7.94 2.91 -5.27
CA ILE A 175 7.80 4.22 -4.62
C ILE A 175 7.46 5.36 -5.59
N ALA A 176 7.77 5.21 -6.88
CA ALA A 176 7.45 6.18 -7.93
C ALA A 176 6.07 5.93 -8.56
N GLY A 177 5.36 4.86 -8.15
CA GLY A 177 4.06 4.49 -8.67
C GLY A 177 4.09 3.60 -9.90
N ASN A 178 5.26 3.09 -10.31
CA ASN A 178 5.35 2.16 -11.43
C ASN A 178 4.91 0.75 -11.02
N PRO A 179 4.21 0.01 -11.89
CA PRO A 179 3.85 -1.38 -11.62
C PRO A 179 5.11 -2.23 -11.38
N MET A 180 5.02 -3.13 -10.40
CA MET A 180 6.07 -4.09 -10.08
C MET A 180 5.53 -5.51 -10.20
N CYS A 181 6.19 -6.30 -11.05
CA CYS A 181 5.89 -7.69 -11.30
C CYS A 181 7.16 -8.52 -11.14
N ALA A 182 7.01 -9.81 -10.87
CA ALA A 182 8.14 -10.72 -10.75
C ALA A 182 7.76 -12.08 -11.31
N ASP A 183 8.75 -12.86 -11.72
CA ASP A 183 8.58 -14.24 -12.10
C ASP A 183 8.94 -15.16 -10.93
N LEU A 184 7.95 -15.88 -10.43
CA LEU A 184 8.14 -16.83 -9.34
C LEU A 184 9.07 -18.00 -9.74
N ALA A 185 9.14 -18.32 -11.03
CA ALA A 185 10.04 -19.36 -11.52
C ALA A 185 11.53 -18.99 -11.36
N GLU A 186 11.85 -17.71 -11.36
CA GLU A 186 13.22 -17.21 -11.15
C GLU A 186 13.59 -17.10 -9.66
N MET A 187 12.60 -17.26 -8.78
CA MET A 187 12.81 -17.19 -7.32
C MET A 187 12.98 -18.59 -6.75
N PRO A 188 14.19 -19.01 -6.32
CA PRO A 188 14.41 -20.35 -5.76
C PRO A 188 13.64 -20.55 -4.44
N HIS A 189 13.43 -19.45 -3.67
CA HIS A 189 12.67 -19.43 -2.42
C HIS A 189 11.98 -18.10 -2.25
N LEU A 190 10.70 -18.13 -1.83
CA LEU A 190 9.91 -16.95 -1.48
C LEU A 190 9.44 -17.06 -0.02
N LEU A 191 9.90 -16.17 0.84
CA LEU A 191 9.41 -16.03 2.21
C LEU A 191 8.40 -14.90 2.30
N ILE A 192 7.19 -15.20 2.71
CA ILE A 192 6.13 -14.21 2.94
C ILE A 192 5.85 -14.12 4.44
N ALA A 193 6.11 -12.97 5.03
CA ALA A 193 5.86 -12.69 6.44
C ALA A 193 5.02 -11.44 6.64
N GLY A 194 4.29 -11.38 7.75
CA GLY A 194 3.48 -10.22 8.11
C GLY A 194 2.73 -10.46 9.41
N THR A 195 2.43 -9.38 10.13
CA THR A 195 1.62 -9.40 11.35
C THR A 195 0.14 -9.67 11.02
N THR A 196 -0.65 -10.02 12.03
CA THR A 196 -2.09 -10.14 11.87
C THR A 196 -2.69 -8.83 11.35
N GLY A 197 -3.52 -8.91 10.30
CA GLY A 197 -4.13 -7.73 9.67
C GLY A 197 -3.25 -7.02 8.64
N SER A 198 -2.00 -7.46 8.39
CA SER A 198 -1.13 -6.85 7.36
C SER A 198 -1.51 -7.16 5.91
N GLY A 199 -2.54 -8.00 5.69
CA GLY A 199 -2.93 -8.42 4.34
C GLY A 199 -2.18 -9.64 3.80
N LYS A 200 -1.34 -10.32 4.60
CA LYS A 200 -0.55 -11.47 4.15
C LYS A 200 -1.37 -12.52 3.39
N SER A 201 -2.49 -12.96 3.97
CA SER A 201 -3.34 -13.98 3.34
C SER A 201 -4.02 -13.48 2.07
N VAL A 202 -4.42 -12.20 2.03
CA VAL A 202 -4.97 -11.57 0.84
C VAL A 202 -3.91 -11.48 -0.26
N GLY A 203 -2.67 -11.09 0.12
CA GLY A 203 -1.54 -11.04 -0.81
C GLY A 203 -1.20 -12.41 -1.41
N ILE A 204 -1.20 -13.47 -0.60
CA ILE A 204 -0.97 -14.84 -1.09
C ILE A 204 -2.08 -15.23 -2.08
N ASN A 205 -3.35 -14.97 -1.75
CA ASN A 205 -4.47 -15.28 -2.64
C ASN A 205 -4.43 -14.48 -3.94
N ALA A 206 -3.84 -13.28 -3.94
CA ALA A 206 -3.68 -12.47 -5.14
C ALA A 206 -2.50 -12.95 -6.02
N MET A 207 -1.58 -13.74 -5.49
CA MET A 207 -0.45 -14.32 -6.21
C MET A 207 -0.79 -15.67 -6.86
N VAL A 208 -1.78 -16.40 -6.31
CA VAL A 208 -2.26 -17.70 -6.81
C VAL A 208 -3.34 -17.51 -7.87
#